data_d5a525ff5808d50574260e4c1ce0b5e1
#
_entry.id   d5a525ff5808d50574260e4c1ce0b5e1
#
_cell.length_a   1.000
_cell.length_b   1.000
_cell.length_c   1.000
_cell.angle_alpha   90.00
_cell.angle_beta   90.00
_cell.angle_gamma   90.00
#
_symmetry.space_group_name_H-M   'P 1'
#
loop_
_entity.id
_entity.type
_entity.pdbx_description
1 polymer ?
#
loop_
_entity_poly.entity_id
_entity_poly.type
_entity_poly.pdbx_seq_one_letter_code
_entity_poly.pdbx_strand_id
1 'polypeptide(L)'
;MFNIPRLRVTALAAGVLAAGLTAACGAPGESKDSGSGGSGPIKIAVVDAQSGQLSSLGKWEHKGVKLAVDEWNAKGGVNGRKIQLAVFDDQGDPTVGTNLARKIDSQGYIAMLGTAESAVTIAMAPSLRQAEIPNIASGQSPGMVALKSPFLFLNGPTSTTYDETLAKYVVDQKKMKKIAMISNNGSYGKGEHDAFLKALGDRGLKPVADEVVTTDQKDFSAQLTKIRQRSPEVIFLGAEEVESGLIVKQARDLGITVPFAGAAPQGTPVYRDTAGVKNAEGTIVSSPYLSNDVSEASKRFAAAYKAAYGEDAELHGAKAYDGAQILLTALKNSGVATGRKLADAIRAVRYQGLLGDFAYDETGVGIKATTIGIMKNGTVVEAGT
;
A
#
# COMPACT_ATOMS: atom_id res chain seq x y z
N MET A 1 -8.79 56.93 -41.72
CA MET A 1 -9.70 57.27 -42.83
C MET A 1 -10.40 55.98 -43.29
N PHE A 2 -11.70 56.13 -43.49
CA PHE A 2 -12.69 55.15 -43.97
C PHE A 2 -13.14 54.12 -42.91
N ASN A 3 -14.21 54.20 -42.35
CA ASN A 3 -15.62 54.57 -42.53
C ASN A 3 -16.52 53.32 -42.42
N ILE A 4 -17.41 53.41 -41.43
CA ILE A 4 -18.48 52.45 -41.06
C ILE A 4 -19.60 52.51 -42.12
N PRO A 5 -20.43 51.46 -42.25
CA PRO A 5 -21.84 51.81 -41.96
C PRO A 5 -22.55 50.78 -41.04
N ARG A 6 -23.36 51.38 -40.17
CA ARG A 6 -24.45 50.78 -39.41
C ARG A 6 -25.63 50.49 -40.35
N LEU A 7 -26.29 49.37 -40.14
CA LEU A 7 -27.68 49.22 -40.60
C LEU A 7 -28.56 48.81 -39.39
N ARG A 8 -29.62 49.57 -39.27
CA ARG A 8 -30.74 49.47 -38.34
C ARG A 8 -31.90 48.69 -38.96
N VAL A 9 -32.87 48.39 -38.04
CA VAL A 9 -34.33 48.23 -38.32
C VAL A 9 -34.76 46.76 -38.37
N THR A 10 -35.79 46.23 -37.74
CA THR A 10 -36.96 46.77 -37.01
C THR A 10 -37.57 45.68 -36.13
N ALA A 11 -38.25 46.13 -35.10
CA ALA A 11 -39.11 45.33 -34.23
C ALA A 11 -40.45 45.00 -34.89
N LEU A 12 -41.06 43.89 -34.52
CA LEU A 12 -42.54 43.77 -34.52
C LEU A 12 -42.95 42.90 -33.32
N ALA A 13 -43.85 43.50 -32.57
CA ALA A 13 -44.52 42.94 -31.41
C ALA A 13 -45.85 42.29 -31.82
N ALA A 14 -46.29 41.34 -31.08
CA ALA A 14 -47.65 41.19 -30.56
C ALA A 14 -48.03 39.74 -30.26
N GLY A 15 -48.67 39.57 -29.09
CA GLY A 15 -49.61 38.49 -28.86
C GLY A 15 -49.66 37.98 -27.38
N VAL A 16 -50.46 38.70 -26.61
CA VAL A 16 -50.92 38.39 -25.25
C VAL A 16 -51.80 37.10 -25.25
N LEU A 17 -51.70 36.22 -24.27
CA LEU A 17 -52.84 35.85 -23.42
C LEU A 17 -52.43 35.04 -22.16
N ALA A 18 -53.04 35.44 -21.14
CA ALA A 18 -52.96 35.12 -19.75
C ALA A 18 -53.60 33.78 -19.32
N ALA A 19 -53.24 33.33 -18.20
CA ALA A 19 -54.03 32.89 -17.03
C ALA A 19 -53.56 31.54 -16.44
N GLY A 20 -53.37 31.54 -15.12
CA GLY A 20 -53.32 30.33 -14.30
C GLY A 20 -52.43 30.46 -13.07
N LEU A 21 -52.81 31.31 -12.09
CA LEU A 21 -52.31 31.20 -10.72
C LEU A 21 -52.82 29.90 -10.09
N THR A 22 -51.91 29.08 -9.54
CA THR A 22 -52.20 28.31 -8.34
C THR A 22 -51.00 28.35 -7.43
N ALA A 23 -51.14 29.03 -6.29
CA ALA A 23 -50.24 28.99 -5.18
C ALA A 23 -50.38 27.65 -4.48
N ALA A 24 -49.24 26.98 -4.19
CA ALA A 24 -49.15 25.95 -3.17
C ALA A 24 -47.89 26.20 -2.36
N CYS A 25 -48.08 26.69 -1.15
CA CYS A 25 -47.10 26.75 -0.08
C CYS A 25 -46.78 25.34 0.41
N GLY A 26 -45.53 25.13 0.83
CA GLY A 26 -45.16 24.11 1.78
C GLY A 26 -44.23 23.03 1.23
N ALA A 27 -42.94 23.22 1.37
CA ALA A 27 -42.00 22.13 1.38
C ALA A 27 -41.21 22.16 2.69
N PRO A 28 -41.29 21.15 3.54
CA PRO A 28 -40.26 20.86 4.55
C PRO A 28 -39.11 20.17 3.85
N GLY A 29 -37.89 20.45 4.33
CA GLY A 29 -36.63 20.02 3.84
C GLY A 29 -36.56 18.58 3.35
N GLU A 30 -36.14 18.42 2.10
CA GLU A 30 -35.63 17.14 1.60
C GLU A 30 -34.30 16.84 2.28
N SER A 31 -34.35 15.90 3.21
CA SER A 31 -33.19 15.12 3.60
C SER A 31 -32.64 14.49 2.30
N LYS A 32 -31.40 14.78 1.98
CA LYS A 32 -30.64 14.06 0.96
C LYS A 32 -30.51 12.60 1.35
N ASP A 33 -31.51 11.81 1.04
CA ASP A 33 -31.40 10.36 1.01
C ASP A 33 -30.62 9.99 -0.25
N SER A 34 -29.30 9.84 -0.10
CA SER A 34 -28.39 9.41 -1.15
C SER A 34 -28.57 7.90 -1.40
N GLY A 35 -29.73 7.52 -1.87
CA GLY A 35 -29.98 6.23 -2.50
C GLY A 35 -29.30 6.24 -3.88
N SER A 36 -28.06 5.81 -3.97
CA SER A 36 -27.27 5.81 -5.18
C SER A 36 -27.68 4.67 -6.12
N GLY A 37 -28.72 4.89 -6.92
CA GLY A 37 -29.01 4.13 -8.13
C GLY A 37 -28.24 4.66 -9.34
N GLY A 38 -26.98 5.01 -9.21
CA GLY A 38 -26.16 5.50 -10.33
C GLY A 38 -25.93 4.41 -11.39
N SER A 39 -26.37 4.67 -12.64
CA SER A 39 -26.19 3.74 -13.77
C SER A 39 -24.77 3.76 -14.38
N GLY A 40 -23.89 4.64 -13.94
CA GLY A 40 -22.53 4.79 -14.46
C GLY A 40 -21.51 3.81 -13.85
N PRO A 41 -20.27 3.81 -14.36
CA PRO A 41 -19.21 2.98 -13.82
C PRO A 41 -18.88 3.35 -12.37
N ILE A 42 -18.34 2.38 -11.62
CA ILE A 42 -17.84 2.58 -10.27
C ILE A 42 -16.41 3.11 -10.36
N LYS A 43 -16.18 4.33 -9.91
CA LYS A 43 -14.86 4.98 -9.98
C LYS A 43 -14.04 4.64 -8.74
N ILE A 44 -12.90 3.99 -8.94
CA ILE A 44 -11.92 3.65 -7.91
C ILE A 44 -10.58 4.26 -8.29
N ALA A 45 -9.95 4.98 -7.37
CA ALA A 45 -8.60 5.52 -7.54
C ALA A 45 -7.55 4.50 -7.12
N VAL A 46 -6.46 4.42 -7.86
CA VAL A 46 -5.21 3.78 -7.45
C VAL A 46 -4.18 4.89 -7.30
N VAL A 47 -3.62 5.04 -6.12
CA VAL A 47 -2.58 6.05 -5.86
C VAL A 47 -1.34 5.32 -5.35
N ASP A 48 -0.28 5.41 -6.12
CA ASP A 48 1.02 4.82 -5.81
C ASP A 48 2.10 5.50 -6.65
N ALA A 49 3.35 5.41 -6.22
CA ALA A 49 4.49 5.89 -6.98
C ALA A 49 4.61 5.14 -8.32
N GLN A 50 4.36 5.84 -9.43
CA GLN A 50 4.60 5.31 -10.77
C GLN A 50 5.94 5.79 -11.34
N SER A 51 6.53 6.78 -10.70
CA SER A 51 7.87 7.36 -10.98
C SER A 51 8.67 7.50 -9.69
N GLY A 52 9.97 7.84 -9.82
CA GLY A 52 10.87 7.97 -8.66
C GLY A 52 11.43 6.64 -8.15
N GLN A 53 12.09 6.68 -7.00
CA GLN A 53 12.83 5.53 -6.44
C GLN A 53 11.93 4.38 -5.98
N LEU A 54 10.70 4.67 -5.57
CA LEU A 54 9.72 3.68 -5.08
C LEU A 54 8.74 3.22 -6.18
N SER A 55 9.02 3.57 -7.44
CA SER A 55 8.11 3.26 -8.55
C SER A 55 7.93 1.77 -8.83
N SER A 56 8.82 0.91 -8.39
CA SER A 56 8.66 -0.54 -8.44
C SER A 56 7.46 -0.99 -7.61
N LEU A 57 7.38 -0.53 -6.36
CA LEU A 57 6.28 -0.84 -5.44
C LEU A 57 4.93 -0.46 -6.05
N GLY A 58 4.79 0.80 -6.48
CA GLY A 58 3.54 1.28 -7.04
C GLY A 58 3.14 0.59 -8.35
N LYS A 59 4.11 0.23 -9.20
CA LYS A 59 3.83 -0.54 -10.42
C LYS A 59 3.36 -1.96 -10.12
N TRP A 60 3.91 -2.62 -9.13
CA TRP A 60 3.46 -3.95 -8.70
C TRP A 60 2.05 -3.88 -8.09
N GLU A 61 1.78 -2.92 -7.21
CA GLU A 61 0.44 -2.72 -6.64
C GLU A 61 -0.59 -2.43 -7.72
N HIS A 62 -0.30 -1.51 -8.64
CA HIS A 62 -1.19 -1.22 -9.75
C HIS A 62 -1.52 -2.48 -10.57
N LYS A 63 -0.52 -3.32 -10.88
CA LYS A 63 -0.74 -4.58 -11.63
C LYS A 63 -1.63 -5.55 -10.86
N GLY A 64 -1.43 -5.69 -9.55
CA GLY A 64 -2.28 -6.52 -8.70
C GLY A 64 -3.73 -6.04 -8.67
N VAL A 65 -3.95 -4.74 -8.46
CA VAL A 65 -5.29 -4.11 -8.50
C VAL A 65 -5.94 -4.31 -9.86
N LYS A 66 -5.20 -4.02 -10.93
CA LYS A 66 -5.72 -4.13 -12.30
C LYS A 66 -6.16 -5.54 -12.62
N LEU A 67 -5.38 -6.54 -12.25
CA LEU A 67 -5.72 -7.95 -12.47
C LEU A 67 -7.05 -8.30 -11.79
N ALA A 68 -7.21 -7.95 -10.51
CA ALA A 68 -8.46 -8.20 -9.79
C ALA A 68 -9.66 -7.50 -10.45
N VAL A 69 -9.50 -6.23 -10.84
CA VAL A 69 -10.58 -5.46 -11.47
C VAL A 69 -10.95 -5.99 -12.86
N ASP A 70 -9.95 -6.41 -13.64
CA ASP A 70 -10.19 -7.01 -14.96
C ASP A 70 -10.98 -8.32 -14.83
N GLU A 71 -10.66 -9.17 -13.83
CA GLU A 71 -11.43 -10.40 -13.54
C GLU A 71 -12.89 -10.12 -13.16
N TRP A 72 -13.15 -9.10 -12.33
CA TRP A 72 -14.50 -8.70 -11.97
C TRP A 72 -15.24 -8.09 -13.17
N ASN A 73 -14.58 -7.25 -13.93
CA ASN A 73 -15.15 -6.64 -15.12
C ASN A 73 -15.49 -7.68 -16.19
N ALA A 74 -14.66 -8.72 -16.37
CA ALA A 74 -14.95 -9.82 -17.27
C ALA A 74 -16.24 -10.57 -16.89
N LYS A 75 -16.55 -10.66 -15.58
CA LYS A 75 -17.75 -11.29 -15.03
C LYS A 75 -18.97 -10.34 -14.94
N GLY A 76 -18.91 -9.14 -15.53
CA GLY A 76 -20.03 -8.17 -15.53
C GLY A 76 -19.86 -7.01 -14.55
N GLY A 77 -18.77 -6.97 -13.77
CA GLY A 77 -18.50 -5.94 -12.77
C GLY A 77 -19.20 -6.20 -11.44
N VAL A 78 -19.40 -5.16 -10.67
CA VAL A 78 -20.08 -5.20 -9.36
C VAL A 78 -21.56 -4.86 -9.55
N ASN A 79 -22.44 -5.79 -9.26
CA ASN A 79 -23.90 -5.63 -9.42
C ASN A 79 -24.29 -5.08 -10.81
N GLY A 80 -23.65 -5.58 -11.89
CA GLY A 80 -23.88 -5.18 -13.27
C GLY A 80 -23.20 -3.87 -13.68
N ARG A 81 -22.47 -3.21 -12.79
CA ARG A 81 -21.73 -1.97 -13.06
C ARG A 81 -20.24 -2.25 -13.24
N LYS A 82 -19.68 -1.77 -14.34
CA LYS A 82 -18.22 -1.87 -14.58
C LYS A 82 -17.44 -1.00 -13.61
N ILE A 83 -16.26 -1.48 -13.21
CA ILE A 83 -15.30 -0.72 -12.42
C ILE A 83 -14.41 0.08 -13.37
N GLN A 84 -14.27 1.36 -13.10
CA GLN A 84 -13.34 2.26 -13.76
C GLN A 84 -12.21 2.61 -12.82
N LEU A 85 -11.01 2.15 -13.13
CA LEU A 85 -9.79 2.54 -12.42
C LEU A 85 -9.21 3.81 -13.01
N ALA A 86 -8.68 4.68 -12.15
CA ALA A 86 -7.75 5.72 -12.54
C ALA A 86 -6.51 5.63 -11.66
N VAL A 87 -5.34 5.70 -12.30
CA VAL A 87 -4.04 5.61 -11.64
C VAL A 87 -3.48 7.03 -11.50
N PHE A 88 -3.02 7.34 -10.30
CA PHE A 88 -2.40 8.61 -9.94
C PHE A 88 -1.01 8.33 -9.39
N ASP A 89 -0.02 9.06 -9.91
CA ASP A 89 1.36 8.99 -9.48
C ASP A 89 1.59 9.96 -8.31
N ASP A 90 1.86 9.44 -7.13
CA ASP A 90 2.22 10.24 -5.95
C ASP A 90 3.73 10.51 -5.86
N GLN A 91 4.54 9.86 -6.72
CA GLN A 91 6.00 10.01 -6.79
C GLN A 91 6.74 9.61 -5.50
N GLY A 92 6.04 8.98 -4.54
CA GLY A 92 6.52 8.74 -3.18
C GLY A 92 6.58 10.02 -2.33
N ASP A 93 5.91 11.11 -2.75
CA ASP A 93 5.93 12.42 -2.09
C ASP A 93 4.63 12.67 -1.30
N PRO A 94 4.72 12.88 0.04
CA PRO A 94 3.55 13.15 0.88
C PRO A 94 2.76 14.39 0.47
N THR A 95 3.40 15.41 -0.11
CA THR A 95 2.73 16.64 -0.57
C THR A 95 1.92 16.37 -1.82
N VAL A 96 2.50 15.65 -2.78
CA VAL A 96 1.81 15.21 -3.99
C VAL A 96 0.62 14.32 -3.60
N GLY A 97 0.83 13.34 -2.71
CA GLY A 97 -0.24 12.48 -2.19
C GLY A 97 -1.39 13.28 -1.58
N THR A 98 -1.11 14.26 -0.71
CA THR A 98 -2.14 15.12 -0.10
C THR A 98 -2.97 15.88 -1.17
N ASN A 99 -2.33 16.37 -2.23
CA ASN A 99 -3.03 17.04 -3.33
C ASN A 99 -3.89 16.06 -4.15
N LEU A 100 -3.41 14.83 -4.33
CA LEU A 100 -4.17 13.77 -4.98
C LEU A 100 -5.39 13.35 -4.18
N ALA A 101 -5.33 13.29 -2.84
CA ALA A 101 -6.49 13.00 -2.01
C ALA A 101 -7.64 13.99 -2.26
N ARG A 102 -7.36 15.30 -2.35
CA ARG A 102 -8.35 16.33 -2.69
C ARG A 102 -8.89 16.19 -4.12
N LYS A 103 -8.02 15.84 -5.07
CA LYS A 103 -8.40 15.59 -6.47
C LYS A 103 -9.34 14.41 -6.60
N ILE A 104 -9.07 13.31 -5.89
CA ILE A 104 -9.89 12.09 -5.85
C ILE A 104 -11.31 12.45 -5.37
N ASP A 105 -11.44 13.20 -4.27
CA ASP A 105 -12.71 13.68 -3.74
C ASP A 105 -13.46 14.51 -4.78
N SER A 106 -12.83 15.56 -5.32
CA SER A 106 -13.46 16.47 -6.28
C SER A 106 -13.90 15.78 -7.59
N GLN A 107 -13.29 14.66 -7.95
CA GLN A 107 -13.62 13.89 -9.15
C GLN A 107 -14.61 12.75 -8.91
N GLY A 108 -15.09 12.57 -7.67
CA GLY A 108 -16.13 11.62 -7.30
C GLY A 108 -15.68 10.15 -7.31
N TYR A 109 -14.43 9.87 -6.96
CA TYR A 109 -14.00 8.51 -6.67
C TYR A 109 -14.54 8.09 -5.30
N ILE A 110 -15.06 6.87 -5.21
CA ILE A 110 -15.73 6.39 -4.00
C ILE A 110 -14.85 5.59 -3.06
N ALA A 111 -13.68 5.17 -3.54
CA ALA A 111 -12.67 4.45 -2.77
C ALA A 111 -11.30 4.64 -3.40
N MET A 112 -10.25 4.38 -2.62
CA MET A 112 -8.86 4.42 -3.03
C MET A 112 -8.15 3.11 -2.64
N LEU A 113 -7.28 2.61 -3.53
CA LEU A 113 -6.32 1.52 -3.30
C LEU A 113 -4.91 2.10 -3.37
N GLY A 114 -4.02 1.62 -2.51
CA GLY A 114 -2.66 2.19 -2.32
C GLY A 114 -2.68 3.15 -1.10
N THR A 115 -1.58 3.76 -0.70
CA THR A 115 -0.24 3.65 -1.28
C THR A 115 0.58 2.56 -0.58
N ALA A 116 1.68 2.13 -1.24
CA ALA A 116 2.69 1.28 -0.60
C ALA A 116 3.49 2.06 0.46
N GLU A 117 3.67 3.36 0.25
CA GLU A 117 4.51 4.21 1.10
C GLU A 117 3.77 4.72 2.33
N SER A 118 4.31 4.39 3.51
CA SER A 118 3.71 4.77 4.79
C SER A 118 3.62 6.28 4.97
N ALA A 119 4.63 7.05 4.53
CA ALA A 119 4.67 8.50 4.68
C ALA A 119 3.55 9.19 3.86
N VAL A 120 3.33 8.72 2.63
CA VAL A 120 2.29 9.24 1.74
C VAL A 120 0.91 8.89 2.27
N THR A 121 0.69 7.62 2.67
CA THR A 121 -0.58 7.18 3.29
C THR A 121 -0.93 8.03 4.52
N ILE A 122 0.03 8.27 5.42
CA ILE A 122 -0.17 9.09 6.62
C ILE A 122 -0.57 10.53 6.25
N ALA A 123 0.08 11.12 5.25
CA ALA A 123 -0.21 12.48 4.81
C ALA A 123 -1.59 12.61 4.13
N MET A 124 -2.03 11.61 3.38
CA MET A 124 -3.32 11.59 2.70
C MET A 124 -4.51 11.35 3.64
N ALA A 125 -4.31 10.56 4.69
CA ALA A 125 -5.38 10.06 5.54
C ALA A 125 -6.32 11.14 6.13
N PRO A 126 -5.87 12.33 6.58
CA PRO A 126 -6.78 13.38 7.05
C PRO A 126 -7.75 13.86 5.96
N SER A 127 -7.27 14.07 4.74
CA SER A 127 -8.11 14.52 3.61
C SER A 127 -9.10 13.45 3.18
N LEU A 128 -8.66 12.18 3.09
CA LEU A 128 -9.55 11.06 2.77
C LEU A 128 -10.59 10.82 3.87
N ARG A 129 -10.23 11.00 5.15
CA ARG A 129 -11.17 10.93 6.26
C ARG A 129 -12.23 12.04 6.17
N GLN A 130 -11.84 13.26 5.84
CA GLN A 130 -12.77 14.39 5.69
C GLN A 130 -13.73 14.15 4.52
N ALA A 131 -13.25 13.57 3.43
CA ALA A 131 -14.03 13.21 2.24
C ALA A 131 -14.84 11.91 2.42
N GLU A 132 -14.70 11.21 3.54
CA GLU A 132 -15.28 9.89 3.80
C GLU A 132 -14.94 8.85 2.70
N ILE A 133 -13.72 8.91 2.15
CA ILE A 133 -13.26 7.97 1.13
C ILE A 133 -12.47 6.85 1.79
N PRO A 134 -12.97 5.59 1.78
CA PRO A 134 -12.20 4.44 2.24
C PRO A 134 -10.93 4.24 1.42
N ASN A 135 -9.83 4.00 2.14
CA ASN A 135 -8.53 3.69 1.58
C ASN A 135 -8.04 2.33 2.08
N ILE A 136 -7.68 1.44 1.17
CA ILE A 136 -6.98 0.19 1.48
C ILE A 136 -5.52 0.34 1.04
N ALA A 137 -4.64 0.47 2.03
CA ALA A 137 -3.22 0.77 1.85
C ALA A 137 -2.34 -0.45 2.15
N SER A 138 -1.13 -0.47 1.60
CA SER A 138 -0.14 -1.53 1.77
C SER A 138 1.05 -1.16 2.64
N GLY A 139 1.17 0.10 3.04
CA GLY A 139 2.23 0.55 3.95
C GLY A 139 2.23 -0.21 5.28
N GLN A 140 3.36 -0.22 5.99
CA GLN A 140 3.57 -1.07 7.16
C GLN A 140 3.76 -0.31 8.47
N SER A 141 4.01 1.01 8.42
CA SER A 141 4.28 1.80 9.63
C SER A 141 3.12 1.74 10.64
N PRO A 142 3.40 1.42 11.93
CA PRO A 142 2.41 1.52 13.00
C PRO A 142 1.81 2.91 13.17
N GLY A 143 2.49 3.95 12.65
CA GLY A 143 1.98 5.33 12.60
C GLY A 143 0.66 5.46 11.85
N MET A 144 0.38 4.61 10.88
CA MET A 144 -0.92 4.59 10.18
C MET A 144 -2.05 4.14 11.10
N VAL A 145 -1.82 3.15 11.94
CA VAL A 145 -2.79 2.67 12.95
C VAL A 145 -3.05 3.75 14.00
N ALA A 146 -2.01 4.50 14.38
CA ALA A 146 -2.12 5.59 15.35
C ALA A 146 -3.04 6.74 14.88
N LEU A 147 -3.31 6.88 13.59
CA LEU A 147 -4.26 7.86 13.05
C LEU A 147 -5.71 7.58 13.44
N LYS A 148 -6.04 6.35 13.85
CA LYS A 148 -7.39 5.92 14.25
C LYS A 148 -8.45 6.36 13.23
N SER A 149 -8.12 6.28 11.93
CA SER A 149 -9.05 6.65 10.86
C SER A 149 -10.03 5.51 10.59
N PRO A 150 -11.35 5.74 10.65
CA PRO A 150 -12.31 4.70 10.30
C PRO A 150 -12.35 4.38 8.80
N PHE A 151 -11.66 5.16 7.98
CA PHE A 151 -11.58 5.02 6.52
C PHE A 151 -10.24 4.46 6.05
N LEU A 152 -9.29 4.17 6.94
CA LEU A 152 -8.01 3.56 6.57
C LEU A 152 -7.99 2.09 6.96
N PHE A 153 -7.65 1.26 5.98
CA PHE A 153 -7.53 -0.19 6.10
C PHE A 153 -6.17 -0.62 5.58
N LEU A 154 -5.52 -1.57 6.27
CA LEU A 154 -4.22 -2.08 5.90
C LEU A 154 -4.37 -3.51 5.37
N ASN A 155 -4.01 -3.73 4.10
CA ASN A 155 -4.07 -5.04 3.46
C ASN A 155 -2.80 -5.89 3.68
N GLY A 156 -2.06 -5.58 4.71
CA GLY A 156 -0.89 -6.32 5.18
C GLY A 156 -0.68 -6.12 6.68
N PRO A 157 0.26 -6.86 7.28
CA PRO A 157 0.65 -6.65 8.66
C PRO A 157 1.35 -5.29 8.84
N THR A 158 1.43 -4.81 10.08
CA THR A 158 2.32 -3.70 10.42
C THR A 158 3.72 -4.19 10.77
N SER A 159 4.70 -3.28 10.81
CA SER A 159 6.07 -3.55 11.24
C SER A 159 6.12 -4.34 12.56
N THR A 160 5.20 -4.08 13.49
CA THR A 160 5.14 -4.83 14.75
C THR A 160 5.00 -6.34 14.52
N THR A 161 4.17 -6.77 13.57
CA THR A 161 3.99 -8.20 13.27
C THR A 161 5.19 -8.79 12.52
N TYR A 162 5.71 -8.04 11.55
CA TYR A 162 6.90 -8.47 10.79
C TYR A 162 8.09 -8.69 11.70
N ASP A 163 8.35 -7.73 12.58
CA ASP A 163 9.55 -7.70 13.41
C ASP A 163 9.47 -8.63 14.60
N GLU A 164 8.27 -8.86 15.15
CA GLU A 164 8.08 -9.88 16.17
C GLU A 164 8.37 -11.28 15.60
N THR A 165 7.88 -11.58 14.38
CA THR A 165 8.18 -12.84 13.70
C THR A 165 9.68 -12.97 13.41
N LEU A 166 10.30 -11.88 12.95
CA LEU A 166 11.72 -11.86 12.66
C LEU A 166 12.57 -12.05 13.92
N ALA A 167 12.27 -11.32 15.00
CA ALA A 167 12.96 -11.46 16.29
C ALA A 167 12.79 -12.88 16.88
N LYS A 168 11.59 -13.46 16.81
CA LYS A 168 11.36 -14.85 17.18
C LYS A 168 12.27 -15.80 16.42
N TYR A 169 12.44 -15.61 15.12
CA TYR A 169 13.31 -16.46 14.32
C TYR A 169 14.80 -16.25 14.67
N VAL A 170 15.30 -15.02 14.61
CA VAL A 170 16.74 -14.76 14.79
C VAL A 170 17.19 -14.96 16.24
N VAL A 171 16.38 -14.53 17.23
CA VAL A 171 16.73 -14.63 18.64
C VAL A 171 16.34 -15.97 19.26
N ASP A 172 15.05 -16.36 19.12
CA ASP A 172 14.53 -17.50 19.88
C ASP A 172 14.87 -18.84 19.21
N GLN A 173 14.89 -18.90 17.86
CA GLN A 173 15.19 -20.13 17.12
C GLN A 173 16.68 -20.24 16.75
N LYS A 174 17.27 -19.20 16.16
CA LYS A 174 18.69 -19.20 15.74
C LYS A 174 19.65 -18.83 16.87
N LYS A 175 19.15 -18.41 18.04
CA LYS A 175 19.94 -18.08 19.23
C LYS A 175 20.95 -16.96 19.06
N MET A 176 20.76 -16.10 18.04
CA MET A 176 21.62 -14.93 17.82
C MET A 176 21.36 -13.87 18.89
N LYS A 177 22.43 -13.32 19.47
CA LYS A 177 22.36 -12.34 20.57
C LYS A 177 23.04 -11.01 20.24
N LYS A 178 23.99 -11.02 19.31
CA LYS A 178 24.68 -9.81 18.86
C LYS A 178 24.04 -9.29 17.59
N ILE A 179 23.01 -8.49 17.74
CA ILE A 179 22.21 -7.97 16.65
C ILE A 179 22.57 -6.50 16.46
N ALA A 180 22.98 -6.11 15.24
CA ALA A 180 23.09 -4.71 14.85
C ALA A 180 21.85 -4.29 14.08
N MET A 181 21.54 -2.99 14.14
CA MET A 181 20.43 -2.38 13.41
C MET A 181 20.96 -1.23 12.55
N ILE A 182 20.39 -1.10 11.35
CA ILE A 182 20.52 0.07 10.50
C ILE A 182 19.17 0.35 9.86
N SER A 183 18.66 1.58 10.05
CA SER A 183 17.34 1.99 9.56
C SER A 183 17.38 3.41 9.02
N ASN A 184 16.46 3.75 8.11
CA ASN A 184 16.28 5.15 7.71
C ASN A 184 15.33 5.90 8.65
N ASN A 185 15.37 7.23 8.59
CA ASN A 185 14.54 8.11 9.43
C ASN A 185 13.16 8.44 8.82
N GLY A 186 12.77 7.82 7.71
CA GLY A 186 11.43 7.94 7.12
C GLY A 186 10.36 7.24 7.96
N SER A 187 9.09 7.45 7.61
CA SER A 187 7.97 6.85 8.36
C SER A 187 7.99 5.33 8.37
N TYR A 188 8.43 4.69 7.28
CA TYR A 188 8.62 3.26 7.22
C TYR A 188 9.79 2.82 8.10
N GLY A 189 11.00 3.34 7.85
CA GLY A 189 12.21 2.93 8.56
C GLY A 189 12.14 3.18 10.07
N LYS A 190 11.53 4.30 10.49
CA LYS A 190 11.25 4.54 11.90
C LYS A 190 10.28 3.50 12.48
N GLY A 191 9.26 3.10 11.74
CA GLY A 191 8.30 2.07 12.14
C GLY A 191 8.99 0.72 12.36
N GLU A 192 9.84 0.30 11.43
CA GLU A 192 10.65 -0.93 11.53
C GLU A 192 11.65 -0.85 12.69
N HIS A 193 12.38 0.27 12.82
CA HIS A 193 13.32 0.48 13.92
C HIS A 193 12.66 0.31 15.28
N ASP A 194 11.57 1.05 15.52
CA ASP A 194 10.90 1.05 16.83
C ASP A 194 10.28 -0.32 17.14
N ALA A 195 9.71 -1.00 16.13
CA ALA A 195 9.10 -2.32 16.29
C ALA A 195 10.16 -3.39 16.58
N PHE A 196 11.26 -3.41 15.84
CA PHE A 196 12.32 -4.41 16.07
C PHE A 196 13.07 -4.16 17.38
N LEU A 197 13.36 -2.89 17.71
CA LEU A 197 13.95 -2.51 18.99
C LEU A 197 13.07 -2.97 20.17
N LYS A 198 11.75 -2.81 20.05
CA LYS A 198 10.81 -3.32 21.05
C LYS A 198 10.85 -4.85 21.12
N ALA A 199 10.83 -5.55 19.99
CA ALA A 199 10.86 -7.00 19.95
C ALA A 199 12.15 -7.59 20.57
N LEU A 200 13.29 -6.90 20.41
CA LEU A 200 14.54 -7.24 21.11
C LEU A 200 14.43 -6.98 22.62
N GLY A 201 13.88 -5.82 23.00
CA GLY A 201 13.68 -5.45 24.40
C GLY A 201 12.79 -6.41 25.17
N ASP A 202 11.72 -6.91 24.56
CA ASP A 202 10.81 -7.93 25.10
C ASP A 202 11.56 -9.27 25.38
N ARG A 203 12.71 -9.50 24.73
CA ARG A 203 13.63 -10.64 24.92
C ARG A 203 14.83 -10.31 25.79
N GLY A 204 14.84 -9.13 26.44
CA GLY A 204 15.94 -8.68 27.30
C GLY A 204 17.23 -8.34 26.54
N LEU A 205 17.15 -8.11 25.22
CA LEU A 205 18.29 -7.77 24.38
C LEU A 205 18.30 -6.27 24.04
N LYS A 206 19.50 -5.79 23.74
CA LYS A 206 19.76 -4.48 23.13
C LYS A 206 20.63 -4.67 21.90
N PRO A 207 20.47 -3.87 20.84
CA PRO A 207 21.35 -3.94 19.70
C PRO A 207 22.80 -3.62 20.09
N VAL A 208 23.77 -4.32 19.49
CA VAL A 208 25.20 -4.05 19.70
C VAL A 208 25.67 -2.83 18.91
N ALA A 209 24.95 -2.44 17.88
CA ALA A 209 25.04 -1.18 17.16
C ALA A 209 23.62 -0.80 16.68
N ASP A 210 23.32 0.48 16.72
CA ASP A 210 22.04 1.05 16.28
C ASP A 210 22.31 2.32 15.51
N GLU A 211 22.23 2.24 14.19
CA GLU A 211 22.56 3.33 13.26
C GLU A 211 21.32 3.79 12.51
N VAL A 212 21.02 5.07 12.60
CA VAL A 212 19.94 5.69 11.84
C VAL A 212 20.53 6.55 10.74
N VAL A 213 20.06 6.37 9.51
CA VAL A 213 20.50 7.09 8.31
C VAL A 213 19.37 7.99 7.80
N THR A 214 19.72 8.98 6.98
CA THR A 214 18.70 9.79 6.32
C THR A 214 18.12 9.04 5.12
N THR A 215 16.83 9.24 4.88
CA THR A 215 16.18 8.76 3.65
C THR A 215 16.96 9.25 2.42
N ASP A 216 17.10 8.38 1.42
CA ASP A 216 17.87 8.62 0.19
C ASP A 216 19.40 8.72 0.34
N GLN A 217 19.95 8.39 1.52
CA GLN A 217 21.40 8.27 1.69
C GLN A 217 21.95 7.20 0.73
N LYS A 218 23.15 7.45 0.16
CA LYS A 218 23.78 6.54 -0.82
C LYS A 218 25.10 5.93 -0.32
N ASP A 219 25.75 6.53 0.66
CA ASP A 219 26.99 6.04 1.26
C ASP A 219 26.78 5.72 2.73
N PHE A 220 26.95 4.45 3.07
CA PHE A 220 26.74 3.89 4.41
C PHE A 220 28.05 3.44 5.07
N SER A 221 29.20 3.76 4.48
CA SER A 221 30.52 3.27 4.90
C SER A 221 30.84 3.59 6.35
N ALA A 222 30.45 4.78 6.83
CA ALA A 222 30.67 5.20 8.21
C ALA A 222 29.89 4.34 9.21
N GLN A 223 28.60 4.15 8.96
CA GLN A 223 27.71 3.34 9.80
C GLN A 223 28.13 1.86 9.76
N LEU A 224 28.39 1.33 8.59
CA LEU A 224 28.84 -0.05 8.41
C LEU A 224 30.19 -0.33 9.08
N THR A 225 31.10 0.65 9.10
CA THR A 225 32.37 0.52 9.84
C THR A 225 32.11 0.40 11.36
N LYS A 226 31.22 1.19 11.92
CA LYS A 226 30.85 1.10 13.33
C LYS A 226 30.18 -0.26 13.64
N ILE A 227 29.26 -0.70 12.78
CA ILE A 227 28.58 -2.00 12.91
C ILE A 227 29.60 -3.13 12.89
N ARG A 228 30.54 -3.13 11.93
CA ARG A 228 31.61 -4.15 11.82
C ARG A 228 32.45 -4.25 13.09
N GLN A 229 32.79 -3.14 13.73
CA GLN A 229 33.58 -3.11 14.97
C GLN A 229 32.86 -3.80 16.14
N ARG A 230 31.53 -3.94 16.10
CA ARG A 230 30.74 -4.61 17.13
C ARG A 230 30.62 -6.12 16.91
N SER A 231 31.13 -6.63 15.79
CA SER A 231 31.08 -8.06 15.44
C SER A 231 29.69 -8.67 15.64
N PRO A 232 28.65 -8.17 14.93
CA PRO A 232 27.29 -8.70 15.04
C PRO A 232 27.22 -10.11 14.46
N GLU A 233 26.16 -10.85 14.83
CA GLU A 233 25.81 -12.15 14.27
C GLU A 233 24.77 -12.00 13.14
N VAL A 234 24.01 -10.90 13.14
CA VAL A 234 23.04 -10.52 12.12
C VAL A 234 22.87 -9.01 12.11
N ILE A 235 22.53 -8.44 10.95
CA ILE A 235 22.24 -7.01 10.79
C ILE A 235 20.78 -6.86 10.34
N PHE A 236 19.97 -6.18 11.15
CA PHE A 236 18.62 -5.79 10.81
C PHE A 236 18.61 -4.58 9.88
N LEU A 237 17.76 -4.62 8.86
CA LEU A 237 17.56 -3.60 7.84
C LEU A 237 16.16 -2.98 7.96
N GLY A 238 16.07 -1.77 8.50
CA GLY A 238 14.84 -0.97 8.56
C GLY A 238 14.83 0.13 7.49
N ALA A 239 15.03 -0.22 6.22
CA ALA A 239 15.11 0.71 5.12
C ALA A 239 14.42 0.15 3.88
N GLU A 240 14.10 1.03 2.92
CA GLU A 240 13.46 0.66 1.66
C GLU A 240 14.38 -0.23 0.79
N GLU A 241 13.82 -0.82 -0.27
CA GLU A 241 14.47 -1.86 -1.09
C GLU A 241 15.81 -1.42 -1.68
N VAL A 242 15.88 -0.23 -2.29
CA VAL A 242 17.12 0.30 -2.92
C VAL A 242 18.15 0.63 -1.86
N GLU A 243 17.76 1.31 -0.78
CA GLU A 243 18.67 1.64 0.33
C GLU A 243 19.23 0.38 0.97
N SER A 244 18.37 -0.58 1.29
CA SER A 244 18.77 -1.89 1.85
C SER A 244 19.71 -2.65 0.93
N GLY A 245 19.44 -2.65 -0.37
CA GLY A 245 20.34 -3.26 -1.36
C GLY A 245 21.72 -2.60 -1.38
N LEU A 246 21.79 -1.27 -1.33
CA LEU A 246 23.04 -0.52 -1.27
C LEU A 246 23.80 -0.77 0.05
N ILE A 247 23.09 -0.83 1.18
CA ILE A 247 23.66 -1.19 2.49
C ILE A 247 24.33 -2.55 2.41
N VAL A 248 23.62 -3.56 1.88
CA VAL A 248 24.15 -4.93 1.75
C VAL A 248 25.37 -4.97 0.84
N LYS A 249 25.31 -4.33 -0.33
CA LYS A 249 26.44 -4.25 -1.26
C LYS A 249 27.68 -3.68 -0.59
N GLN A 250 27.55 -2.50 0.03
CA GLN A 250 28.66 -1.83 0.69
C GLN A 250 29.18 -2.62 1.91
N ALA A 251 28.28 -3.29 2.64
CA ALA A 251 28.70 -4.16 3.74
C ALA A 251 29.57 -5.32 3.25
N ARG A 252 29.21 -5.97 2.14
CA ARG A 252 30.01 -7.03 1.53
C ARG A 252 31.38 -6.50 1.05
N ASP A 253 31.41 -5.29 0.46
CA ASP A 253 32.66 -4.64 0.03
C ASP A 253 33.59 -4.34 1.24
N LEU A 254 33.02 -4.07 2.42
CA LEU A 254 33.74 -3.92 3.68
C LEU A 254 34.09 -5.24 4.38
N GLY A 255 33.78 -6.40 3.78
CA GLY A 255 34.06 -7.72 4.34
C GLY A 255 33.11 -8.17 5.44
N ILE A 256 31.93 -7.56 5.58
CA ILE A 256 30.88 -8.00 6.49
C ILE A 256 30.15 -9.18 5.83
N THR A 257 30.25 -10.37 6.42
CA THR A 257 29.72 -11.64 5.86
C THR A 257 28.50 -12.19 6.59
N VAL A 258 28.11 -11.61 7.72
CA VAL A 258 26.96 -12.04 8.50
C VAL A 258 25.65 -11.89 7.69
N PRO A 259 24.59 -12.67 8.02
CA PRO A 259 23.31 -12.54 7.37
C PRO A 259 22.67 -11.18 7.66
N PHE A 260 21.81 -10.73 6.73
CA PHE A 260 20.92 -9.62 6.93
C PHE A 260 19.52 -10.13 7.24
N ALA A 261 18.72 -9.32 7.93
CA ALA A 261 17.35 -9.65 8.27
C ALA A 261 16.46 -8.42 8.11
N GLY A 262 15.25 -8.58 7.60
CA GLY A 262 14.30 -7.48 7.44
C GLY A 262 12.90 -7.95 7.02
N ALA A 263 12.05 -6.98 6.71
CA ALA A 263 10.65 -7.21 6.36
C ALA A 263 10.44 -7.34 4.83
N ALA A 264 9.28 -6.92 4.35
CA ALA A 264 8.86 -7.06 2.95
C ALA A 264 9.86 -6.50 1.91
N PRO A 265 10.45 -5.29 2.06
CA PRO A 265 11.36 -4.72 1.07
C PRO A 265 12.57 -5.61 0.76
N GLN A 266 13.09 -6.35 1.77
CA GLN A 266 14.24 -7.23 1.63
C GLN A 266 13.91 -8.53 0.88
N GLY A 267 12.65 -8.78 0.58
CA GLY A 267 12.19 -9.89 -0.27
C GLY A 267 12.00 -9.55 -1.74
N THR A 268 12.17 -8.29 -2.14
CA THR A 268 11.83 -7.82 -3.48
C THR A 268 12.95 -8.05 -4.52
N PRO A 269 12.60 -8.14 -5.81
CA PRO A 269 13.58 -8.16 -6.89
C PRO A 269 14.50 -6.93 -6.89
N VAL A 270 13.97 -5.74 -6.55
CA VAL A 270 14.76 -4.50 -6.50
C VAL A 270 15.86 -4.55 -5.44
N TYR A 271 15.53 -5.04 -4.24
CA TYR A 271 16.54 -5.26 -3.21
C TYR A 271 17.63 -6.22 -3.68
N ARG A 272 17.22 -7.39 -4.20
CA ARG A 272 18.14 -8.41 -4.71
C ARG A 272 19.06 -7.86 -5.80
N ASP A 273 18.51 -7.14 -6.77
CA ASP A 273 19.26 -6.67 -7.94
C ASP A 273 20.20 -5.51 -7.54
N THR A 274 19.78 -4.65 -6.60
CA THR A 274 20.61 -3.58 -6.07
C THR A 274 21.78 -4.11 -5.23
N ALA A 275 21.51 -5.09 -4.37
CA ALA A 275 22.55 -5.75 -3.59
C ALA A 275 23.49 -6.60 -4.47
N GLY A 276 22.94 -7.18 -5.53
CA GLY A 276 23.51 -8.27 -6.30
C GLY A 276 23.14 -9.63 -5.70
N VAL A 277 22.73 -10.58 -6.53
CA VAL A 277 22.21 -11.90 -6.12
C VAL A 277 23.12 -12.59 -5.09
N LYS A 278 24.44 -12.60 -5.34
CA LYS A 278 25.41 -13.21 -4.42
C LYS A 278 25.46 -12.53 -3.05
N ASN A 279 25.35 -11.21 -3.02
CA ASN A 279 25.43 -10.42 -1.78
C ASN A 279 24.15 -10.51 -0.95
N ALA A 280 22.99 -10.67 -1.62
CA ALA A 280 21.69 -10.85 -0.99
C ALA A 280 21.46 -12.28 -0.46
N GLU A 281 22.32 -13.23 -0.84
CA GLU A 281 22.19 -14.64 -0.42
C GLU A 281 22.14 -14.76 1.10
N GLY A 282 21.19 -15.58 1.60
CA GLY A 282 21.02 -15.79 3.03
C GLY A 282 20.27 -14.67 3.77
N THR A 283 19.77 -13.63 3.09
CA THR A 283 18.93 -12.62 3.72
C THR A 283 17.67 -13.27 4.29
N ILE A 284 17.39 -12.99 5.57
CA ILE A 284 16.24 -13.47 6.31
C ILE A 284 15.11 -12.46 6.12
N VAL A 285 13.96 -12.91 5.65
CA VAL A 285 12.82 -12.03 5.32
C VAL A 285 11.59 -12.48 6.08
N SER A 286 10.95 -11.57 6.80
CA SER A 286 9.60 -11.79 7.31
C SER A 286 8.59 -11.32 6.25
N SER A 287 7.67 -12.19 5.83
CA SER A 287 6.72 -11.88 4.74
C SER A 287 5.40 -12.62 4.93
N PRO A 288 4.24 -12.01 4.63
CA PRO A 288 2.96 -12.73 4.61
C PRO A 288 2.72 -13.50 3.31
N TYR A 289 3.53 -13.29 2.29
CA TYR A 289 3.45 -13.97 0.99
C TYR A 289 4.85 -14.33 0.49
N LEU A 290 5.01 -15.55 0.02
CA LEU A 290 6.21 -16.01 -0.69
C LEU A 290 5.82 -16.42 -2.11
N SER A 291 6.62 -16.02 -3.09
CA SER A 291 6.35 -16.29 -4.51
C SER A 291 6.37 -17.79 -4.87
N ASN A 292 6.93 -18.62 -4.02
CA ASN A 292 6.95 -20.08 -4.15
C ASN A 292 5.85 -20.79 -3.32
N ASP A 293 4.87 -20.04 -2.79
CA ASP A 293 3.71 -20.65 -2.12
C ASP A 293 3.00 -21.63 -3.03
N VAL A 294 2.78 -22.83 -2.52
CA VAL A 294 2.21 -23.97 -3.26
C VAL A 294 0.70 -24.05 -3.19
N SER A 295 0.02 -23.11 -2.50
CA SER A 295 -1.43 -23.07 -2.45
C SER A 295 -2.04 -22.90 -3.85
N GLU A 296 -3.22 -23.50 -4.07
CA GLU A 296 -3.89 -23.36 -5.36
C GLU A 296 -4.30 -21.92 -5.70
N ALA A 297 -4.57 -21.09 -4.68
CA ALA A 297 -4.86 -19.67 -4.86
C ALA A 297 -3.60 -18.93 -5.38
N SER A 298 -2.45 -19.11 -4.73
CA SER A 298 -1.18 -18.51 -5.14
C SER A 298 -0.72 -18.98 -6.52
N LYS A 299 -0.87 -20.26 -6.84
CA LYS A 299 -0.56 -20.79 -8.18
C LYS A 299 -1.43 -20.15 -9.27
N ARG A 300 -2.74 -20.03 -9.04
CA ARG A 300 -3.65 -19.37 -10.00
C ARG A 300 -3.31 -17.90 -10.19
N PHE A 301 -3.08 -17.17 -9.10
CA PHE A 301 -2.67 -15.77 -9.15
C PHE A 301 -1.35 -15.60 -9.89
N ALA A 302 -0.31 -16.38 -9.55
CA ALA A 302 0.99 -16.29 -10.19
C ALA A 302 0.91 -16.57 -11.70
N ALA A 303 0.12 -17.59 -12.11
CA ALA A 303 -0.10 -17.88 -13.51
C ALA A 303 -0.84 -16.75 -14.25
N ALA A 304 -1.90 -16.20 -13.66
CA ALA A 304 -2.65 -15.09 -14.23
C ALA A 304 -1.80 -13.82 -14.33
N TYR A 305 -1.03 -13.52 -13.29
CA TYR A 305 -0.12 -12.37 -13.25
C TYR A 305 0.97 -12.49 -14.32
N LYS A 306 1.61 -13.66 -14.42
CA LYS A 306 2.61 -13.96 -15.45
C LYS A 306 2.05 -13.85 -16.87
N ALA A 307 0.83 -14.37 -17.09
CA ALA A 307 0.15 -14.27 -18.39
C ALA A 307 -0.19 -12.83 -18.76
N ALA A 308 -0.59 -12.01 -17.79
CA ALA A 308 -0.97 -10.63 -18.02
C ALA A 308 0.22 -9.68 -18.23
N TYR A 309 1.34 -9.91 -17.52
CA TYR A 309 2.42 -8.93 -17.42
C TYR A 309 3.80 -9.45 -17.85
N GLY A 310 3.95 -10.76 -18.11
CA GLY A 310 5.22 -11.37 -18.53
C GLY A 310 6.27 -11.48 -17.42
N GLU A 311 5.94 -11.12 -16.18
CA GLU A 311 6.84 -11.17 -15.03
C GLU A 311 6.25 -12.01 -13.89
N ASP A 312 7.08 -12.42 -12.94
CA ASP A 312 6.62 -13.17 -11.77
C ASP A 312 5.94 -12.25 -10.77
N ALA A 313 4.89 -12.76 -10.11
CA ALA A 313 4.19 -12.05 -9.05
C ALA A 313 5.09 -11.93 -7.80
N GLU A 314 4.97 -10.79 -7.12
CA GLU A 314 5.67 -10.54 -5.86
C GLU A 314 4.68 -10.07 -4.78
N LEU A 315 5.18 -9.83 -3.56
CA LEU A 315 4.35 -9.53 -2.39
C LEU A 315 3.42 -8.32 -2.58
N HIS A 316 3.93 -7.22 -3.15
CA HIS A 316 3.14 -5.97 -3.26
C HIS A 316 1.99 -6.13 -4.24
N GLY A 317 2.23 -6.81 -5.37
CA GLY A 317 1.18 -7.19 -6.29
C GLY A 317 0.14 -8.11 -5.67
N ALA A 318 0.57 -9.09 -4.86
CA ALA A 318 -0.33 -10.00 -4.15
C ALA A 318 -1.19 -9.27 -3.09
N LYS A 319 -0.58 -8.38 -2.28
CA LYS A 319 -1.30 -7.55 -1.31
C LYS A 319 -2.37 -6.69 -1.99
N ALA A 320 -1.99 -6.01 -3.06
CA ALA A 320 -2.88 -5.11 -3.78
C ALA A 320 -4.02 -5.86 -4.48
N TYR A 321 -3.75 -7.05 -5.02
CA TYR A 321 -4.78 -7.94 -5.56
C TYR A 321 -5.81 -8.32 -4.50
N ASP A 322 -5.37 -8.82 -3.33
CA ASP A 322 -6.27 -9.15 -2.22
C ASP A 322 -7.04 -7.92 -1.72
N GLY A 323 -6.38 -6.76 -1.59
CA GLY A 323 -7.04 -5.51 -1.21
C GLY A 323 -8.15 -5.10 -2.18
N ALA A 324 -7.91 -5.25 -3.49
CA ALA A 324 -8.91 -5.00 -4.51
C ALA A 324 -10.08 -6.01 -4.43
N GLN A 325 -9.80 -7.31 -4.25
CA GLN A 325 -10.83 -8.34 -4.06
C GLN A 325 -11.72 -8.04 -2.85
N ILE A 326 -11.14 -7.58 -1.75
CA ILE A 326 -11.88 -7.21 -0.53
C ILE A 326 -12.77 -5.99 -0.79
N LEU A 327 -12.24 -4.92 -1.42
CA LEU A 327 -13.02 -3.73 -1.78
C LEU A 327 -14.20 -4.07 -2.69
N LEU A 328 -13.95 -4.85 -3.75
CA LEU A 328 -14.99 -5.24 -4.72
C LEU A 328 -16.04 -6.14 -4.08
N THR A 329 -15.65 -7.02 -3.17
CA THR A 329 -16.58 -7.84 -2.36
C THR A 329 -17.44 -6.96 -1.45
N ALA A 330 -16.85 -5.97 -0.77
CA ALA A 330 -17.57 -5.01 0.06
C ALA A 330 -18.58 -4.19 -0.75
N LEU A 331 -18.17 -3.70 -1.92
CA LEU A 331 -19.06 -2.99 -2.84
C LEU A 331 -20.23 -3.85 -3.32
N LYS A 332 -19.97 -5.12 -3.65
CA LYS A 332 -21.02 -6.07 -4.04
C LYS A 332 -22.03 -6.28 -2.91
N ASN A 333 -21.54 -6.53 -1.71
CA ASN A 333 -22.38 -6.87 -0.55
C ASN A 333 -23.18 -5.67 -0.03
N SER A 334 -22.66 -4.44 -0.22
CA SER A 334 -23.30 -3.20 0.24
C SER A 334 -24.22 -2.56 -0.80
N GLY A 335 -24.36 -3.13 -2.00
CA GLY A 335 -25.12 -2.52 -3.09
C GLY A 335 -24.45 -1.27 -3.68
N VAL A 336 -23.11 -1.22 -3.68
CA VAL A 336 -22.28 -0.10 -4.11
C VAL A 336 -22.47 1.14 -3.21
N ALA A 337 -22.41 0.92 -1.90
CA ALA A 337 -22.39 2.00 -0.91
C ALA A 337 -21.15 2.89 -1.05
N THR A 338 -21.22 4.09 -0.48
CA THR A 338 -20.14 5.07 -0.42
C THR A 338 -19.92 5.54 1.03
N GLY A 339 -18.88 6.31 1.27
CA GLY A 339 -18.63 6.93 2.57
C GLY A 339 -18.55 5.92 3.70
N ARG A 340 -19.13 6.28 4.82
CA ARG A 340 -19.13 5.45 6.03
C ARG A 340 -19.75 4.06 5.80
N LYS A 341 -20.83 3.96 5.04
CA LYS A 341 -21.47 2.67 4.74
C LYS A 341 -20.52 1.72 4.00
N LEU A 342 -19.69 2.24 3.08
CA LEU A 342 -18.67 1.44 2.40
C LEU A 342 -17.54 1.04 3.37
N ALA A 343 -17.07 1.94 4.20
CA ALA A 343 -16.05 1.64 5.21
C ALA A 343 -16.50 0.52 6.16
N ASP A 344 -17.76 0.57 6.63
CA ASP A 344 -18.34 -0.45 7.48
C ASP A 344 -18.49 -1.79 6.72
N ALA A 345 -18.84 -1.75 5.43
CA ALA A 345 -18.90 -2.95 4.58
C ALA A 345 -17.53 -3.58 4.37
N ILE A 346 -16.46 -2.77 4.15
CA ILE A 346 -15.07 -3.27 4.06
C ILE A 346 -14.68 -3.98 5.35
N ARG A 347 -14.96 -3.38 6.51
CA ARG A 347 -14.66 -3.96 7.83
C ARG A 347 -15.38 -5.29 8.07
N ALA A 348 -16.57 -5.45 7.51
CA ALA A 348 -17.37 -6.67 7.65
C ALA A 348 -16.92 -7.83 6.75
N VAL A 349 -16.08 -7.56 5.74
CA VAL A 349 -15.59 -8.61 4.84
C VAL A 349 -14.79 -9.64 5.62
N ARG A 350 -15.05 -10.93 5.32
CA ARG A 350 -14.20 -12.06 5.67
C ARG A 350 -13.76 -12.67 4.36
N TYR A 351 -12.48 -12.73 4.13
CA TYR A 351 -11.91 -13.11 2.84
C TYR A 351 -10.73 -14.07 3.05
N GLN A 352 -10.72 -15.17 2.32
CA GLN A 352 -9.57 -16.06 2.24
C GLN A 352 -8.85 -15.78 0.93
N GLY A 353 -7.67 -15.16 1.05
CA GLY A 353 -6.91 -14.68 -0.07
C GLY A 353 -5.53 -15.30 -0.19
N LEU A 354 -4.67 -14.62 -0.92
CA LEU A 354 -3.28 -15.01 -1.15
C LEU A 354 -2.44 -14.90 0.13
N LEU A 355 -2.78 -13.95 0.99
CA LEU A 355 -2.09 -13.69 2.25
C LEU A 355 -2.73 -14.46 3.43
N GLY A 356 -3.63 -15.40 3.16
CA GLY A 356 -4.36 -16.17 4.16
C GLY A 356 -5.73 -15.58 4.51
N ASP A 357 -6.17 -15.84 5.75
CA ASP A 357 -7.48 -15.39 6.23
C ASP A 357 -7.46 -13.90 6.56
N PHE A 358 -8.37 -13.17 5.94
CA PHE A 358 -8.48 -11.72 6.05
C PHE A 358 -9.71 -11.31 6.85
N ALA A 359 -9.48 -10.57 7.95
CA ALA A 359 -10.55 -9.97 8.74
C ALA A 359 -10.04 -8.68 9.39
N TYR A 360 -10.53 -7.53 8.94
CA TYR A 360 -10.17 -6.26 9.56
C TYR A 360 -10.64 -6.19 11.02
N ASP A 361 -9.72 -5.81 11.90
CA ASP A 361 -10.05 -5.47 13.28
C ASP A 361 -10.54 -4.02 13.41
N GLU A 362 -10.78 -3.59 14.63
CA GLU A 362 -11.20 -2.22 14.94
C GLU A 362 -10.19 -1.15 14.53
N THR A 363 -8.91 -1.53 14.44
CA THR A 363 -7.82 -0.63 14.01
C THR A 363 -7.67 -0.55 12.50
N GLY A 364 -8.38 -1.40 11.75
CA GLY A 364 -8.27 -1.47 10.28
C GLY A 364 -7.14 -2.37 9.78
N VAL A 365 -6.48 -3.16 10.65
CA VAL A 365 -5.44 -4.13 10.25
C VAL A 365 -6.10 -5.48 9.93
N GLY A 366 -5.86 -6.01 8.73
CA GLY A 366 -6.50 -7.22 8.25
C GLY A 366 -5.70 -8.50 8.46
N ILE A 367 -4.40 -8.47 8.16
CA ILE A 367 -3.47 -9.60 8.30
C ILE A 367 -2.64 -9.45 9.57
N LYS A 368 -2.49 -10.55 10.33
CA LYS A 368 -1.79 -10.57 11.63
C LYS A 368 -0.68 -11.61 11.72
N ALA A 369 -0.33 -12.26 10.62
CA ALA A 369 0.70 -13.29 10.59
C ALA A 369 1.66 -13.07 9.42
N THR A 370 2.91 -13.46 9.64
CA THR A 370 3.95 -13.55 8.63
C THR A 370 4.71 -14.86 8.79
N THR A 371 5.39 -15.27 7.73
CA THR A 371 6.30 -16.43 7.74
C THR A 371 7.72 -15.95 7.48
N ILE A 372 8.71 -16.80 7.77
CA ILE A 372 10.11 -16.50 7.47
C ILE A 372 10.50 -17.14 6.14
N GLY A 373 11.05 -16.30 5.26
CA GLY A 373 11.74 -16.72 4.06
C GLY A 373 13.24 -16.47 4.15
N ILE A 374 13.99 -17.20 3.34
CA ILE A 374 15.45 -17.03 3.16
C ILE A 374 15.70 -16.78 1.68
N MET A 375 16.47 -15.76 1.36
CA MET A 375 16.94 -15.53 -0.01
C MET A 375 17.91 -16.62 -0.42
N LYS A 376 17.55 -17.40 -1.44
CA LYS A 376 18.38 -18.46 -2.02
C LYS A 376 18.39 -18.34 -3.54
N ASN A 377 19.57 -18.19 -4.11
CA ASN A 377 19.76 -18.03 -5.55
C ASN A 377 18.85 -16.94 -6.16
N GLY A 378 18.66 -15.83 -5.43
CA GLY A 378 17.86 -14.70 -5.86
C GLY A 378 16.34 -14.86 -5.69
N THR A 379 15.87 -15.91 -5.05
CA THR A 379 14.45 -16.14 -4.74
C THR A 379 14.27 -16.33 -3.24
N VAL A 380 13.23 -15.74 -2.67
CA VAL A 380 12.87 -15.96 -1.27
C VAL A 380 12.09 -17.27 -1.18
N VAL A 381 12.63 -18.23 -0.42
CA VAL A 381 12.00 -19.52 -0.16
C VAL A 381 11.70 -19.66 1.32
N GLU A 382 10.66 -20.40 1.68
CA GLU A 382 10.31 -20.62 3.09
C GLU A 382 11.49 -21.19 3.86
N ALA A 383 11.77 -20.63 5.03
CA ALA A 383 12.77 -21.16 5.93
C ALA A 383 12.29 -22.53 6.43
N GLY A 384 13.04 -23.58 6.15
CA GLY A 384 12.78 -24.88 6.75
C GLY A 384 12.80 -24.77 8.29
N THR A 385 11.88 -25.46 8.91
CA THR A 385 11.77 -25.59 10.39
C THR A 385 12.99 -26.26 10.99
#